data_6c37e4800f9e45f31180dd898dd0c83d
#
_entry.id   6c37e4800f9e45f31180dd898dd0c83d
#
_cell.length_a   1.000
_cell.length_b   1.000
_cell.length_c   1.000
_cell.angle_alpha   90.00
_cell.angle_beta   90.00
_cell.angle_gamma   90.00
#
_symmetry.space_group_name_H-M   'P 1'
#
loop_
_entity.id
_entity.type
_entity.pdbx_description
1 polymer ?
#
loop_
_entity_poly.entity_id
_entity_poly.type
_entity_poly.pdbx_seq_one_letter_code
_entity_poly.pdbx_strand_id
1 'polypeptide(L)'
;MTDNVTFTLRPLPKAAFVAGYAGLLPQVIAAAMVLSGMEYRWTGLAAAYGYAAFIFSFLGGMWWGLAVTTRNNDTAANGIFALAVAPSLLSLVTYLPWIWGWEWPGPSLAWLGIFLMLSPLGDRWLSSRCALPLGWMKLRWRLSIGLGGTTLFLAAFA
;
A
#
# COMPACT_ATOMS: atom_id res chain seq x y z
N MET A 1 36.40 -8.01 21.64
CA MET A 1 36.33 -6.88 20.72
C MET A 1 34.88 -6.80 20.28
N THR A 2 34.08 -6.00 20.98
CA THR A 2 32.65 -5.78 20.65
C THR A 2 32.62 -4.58 19.72
N ASP A 3 32.61 -4.84 18.41
CA ASP A 3 32.33 -3.79 17.43
C ASP A 3 30.90 -3.27 17.65
N ASN A 4 30.83 -2.13 18.33
CA ASN A 4 29.59 -1.34 18.39
C ASN A 4 29.31 -0.82 16.98
N VAL A 5 28.58 -1.62 16.17
CA VAL A 5 28.01 -1.18 14.90
C VAL A 5 26.91 -0.19 15.26
N THR A 6 27.27 1.09 15.36
CA THR A 6 26.31 2.19 15.41
C THR A 6 25.57 2.22 14.08
N PHE A 7 24.34 1.68 14.05
CA PHE A 7 23.44 1.83 12.92
C PHE A 7 23.03 3.30 12.80
N THR A 8 23.82 4.07 12.03
CA THR A 8 23.39 5.41 11.63
C THR A 8 22.25 5.26 10.62
N LEU A 9 21.04 5.65 11.02
CA LEU A 9 19.88 5.69 10.13
C LEU A 9 20.19 6.61 8.94
N ARG A 10 20.34 6.05 7.76
CA ARG A 10 20.60 6.82 6.54
C ARG A 10 19.30 7.47 6.06
N PRO A 11 19.37 8.71 5.53
CA PRO A 11 18.21 9.32 4.88
C PRO A 11 17.82 8.54 3.62
N LEU A 12 16.55 8.57 3.27
CA LEU A 12 16.06 7.98 2.03
C LEU A 12 16.74 8.64 0.82
N PRO A 13 17.20 7.87 -0.18
CA PRO A 13 17.74 8.40 -1.41
C PRO A 13 16.66 9.15 -2.20
N LYS A 14 17.05 10.18 -2.96
CA LYS A 14 16.13 10.95 -3.81
C LYS A 14 15.34 10.05 -4.77
N ALA A 15 15.95 8.98 -5.28
CA ALA A 15 15.31 8.01 -6.14
C ALA A 15 14.07 7.36 -5.50
N ALA A 16 14.08 7.11 -4.19
CA ALA A 16 12.93 6.54 -3.49
C ALA A 16 11.72 7.51 -3.48
N PHE A 17 11.97 8.82 -3.36
CA PHE A 17 10.91 9.83 -3.48
C PHE A 17 10.37 9.90 -4.89
N VAL A 18 11.26 9.96 -5.90
CA VAL A 18 10.86 10.02 -7.32
C VAL A 18 10.04 8.78 -7.69
N ALA A 19 10.53 7.58 -7.38
CA ALA A 19 9.82 6.33 -7.67
C ALA A 19 8.48 6.25 -6.91
N GLY A 20 8.46 6.66 -5.63
CA GLY A 20 7.24 6.68 -4.83
C GLY A 20 6.16 7.58 -5.44
N TYR A 21 6.49 8.82 -5.80
CA TYR A 21 5.51 9.72 -6.43
C TYR A 21 5.15 9.30 -7.86
N ALA A 22 6.08 8.77 -8.64
CA ALA A 22 5.79 8.18 -9.95
C ALA A 22 4.79 7.02 -9.83
N GLY A 23 4.82 6.27 -8.72
CA GLY A 23 3.84 5.24 -8.40
C GLY A 23 2.40 5.76 -8.20
N LEU A 24 2.14 7.06 -8.11
CA LEU A 24 0.78 7.60 -8.11
C LEU A 24 0.23 7.83 -9.52
N LEU A 25 1.10 7.90 -10.54
CA LEU A 25 0.69 8.23 -11.91
C LEU A 25 -0.36 7.27 -12.50
N PRO A 26 -0.23 5.93 -12.36
CA PRO A 26 -1.25 5.02 -12.89
C PRO A 26 -2.64 5.27 -12.30
N GLN A 27 -2.70 5.59 -11.00
CA GLN A 27 -3.97 5.90 -10.34
C GLN A 27 -4.57 7.23 -10.84
N VAL A 28 -3.73 8.23 -11.08
CA VAL A 28 -4.15 9.52 -11.65
C VAL A 28 -4.67 9.33 -13.09
N ILE A 29 -3.98 8.50 -13.89
CA ILE A 29 -4.42 8.17 -15.24
C ILE A 29 -5.79 7.46 -15.20
N ALA A 30 -5.95 6.46 -14.32
CA ALA A 30 -7.23 5.77 -14.15
C ALA A 30 -8.35 6.75 -13.73
N ALA A 31 -8.06 7.70 -12.85
CA ALA A 31 -9.00 8.75 -12.46
C ALA A 31 -9.35 9.65 -13.64
N ALA A 32 -8.38 10.06 -14.46
CA ALA A 32 -8.63 10.83 -15.66
C ALA A 32 -9.53 10.07 -16.66
N MET A 33 -9.33 8.75 -16.83
CA MET A 33 -10.20 7.91 -17.67
C MET A 33 -11.64 7.88 -17.16
N VAL A 34 -11.85 7.73 -15.85
CA VAL A 34 -13.19 7.74 -15.24
C VAL A 34 -13.89 9.08 -15.46
N LEU A 35 -13.15 10.19 -15.33
CA LEU A 35 -13.70 11.54 -15.47
C LEU A 35 -13.87 11.99 -16.93
N SER A 36 -13.21 11.35 -17.89
CA SER A 36 -13.30 11.72 -19.31
C SER A 36 -14.59 11.29 -20.01
N GLY A 37 -15.43 10.48 -19.37
CA GLY A 37 -16.75 10.12 -19.88
C GLY A 37 -17.09 8.64 -19.78
N MET A 38 -18.30 8.30 -20.23
CA MET A 38 -18.89 6.96 -20.07
C MET A 38 -18.09 5.84 -20.76
N GLU A 39 -17.44 6.14 -21.88
CA GLU A 39 -16.73 5.14 -22.70
C GLU A 39 -15.59 4.46 -21.94
N TYR A 40 -14.80 5.24 -21.18
CA TYR A 40 -13.62 4.73 -20.45
C TYR A 40 -13.86 4.51 -18.97
N ARG A 41 -15.06 4.78 -18.47
CA ARG A 41 -15.38 4.72 -17.04
C ARG A 41 -15.07 3.37 -16.44
N TRP A 42 -15.59 2.30 -16.98
CA TRP A 42 -15.41 0.94 -16.47
C TRP A 42 -13.96 0.48 -16.56
N THR A 43 -13.29 0.79 -17.67
CA THR A 43 -11.86 0.48 -17.83
C THR A 43 -11.02 1.23 -16.79
N GLY A 44 -11.31 2.50 -16.58
CA GLY A 44 -10.66 3.32 -15.56
C GLY A 44 -10.87 2.80 -14.14
N LEU A 45 -12.11 2.43 -13.78
CA LEU A 45 -12.43 1.86 -12.47
C LEU A 45 -11.75 0.51 -12.25
N ALA A 46 -11.73 -0.37 -13.26
CA ALA A 46 -11.04 -1.67 -13.19
C ALA A 46 -9.53 -1.51 -13.06
N ALA A 47 -8.94 -0.57 -13.83
CA ALA A 47 -7.52 -0.26 -13.76
C ALA A 47 -7.14 0.32 -12.39
N ALA A 48 -7.95 1.25 -11.85
CA ALA A 48 -7.77 1.84 -10.53
C ALA A 48 -7.80 0.78 -9.43
N TYR A 49 -8.77 -0.12 -9.48
CA TYR A 49 -8.88 -1.22 -8.52
C TYR A 49 -7.67 -2.14 -8.58
N GLY A 50 -7.34 -2.65 -9.78
CA GLY A 50 -6.23 -3.58 -9.96
C GLY A 50 -4.90 -2.97 -9.49
N TYR A 51 -4.64 -1.72 -9.87
CA TYR A 51 -3.42 -1.02 -9.45
C TYR A 51 -3.36 -0.83 -7.93
N ALA A 52 -4.44 -0.36 -7.32
CA ALA A 52 -4.52 -0.19 -5.86
C ALA A 52 -4.29 -1.51 -5.12
N ALA A 53 -4.89 -2.62 -5.59
CA ALA A 53 -4.72 -3.96 -5.02
C ALA A 53 -3.27 -4.46 -5.15
N PHE A 54 -2.61 -4.23 -6.31
CA PHE A 54 -1.21 -4.60 -6.50
C PHE A 54 -0.28 -3.82 -5.58
N ILE A 55 -0.47 -2.50 -5.45
CA ILE A 55 0.32 -1.69 -4.53
C ILE A 55 0.09 -2.12 -3.08
N PHE A 56 -1.16 -2.39 -2.68
CA PHE A 56 -1.45 -2.86 -1.33
C PHE A 56 -0.79 -4.21 -1.03
N SER A 57 -0.86 -5.16 -1.97
CA SER A 57 -0.16 -6.45 -1.85
C SER A 57 1.37 -6.29 -1.81
N PHE A 58 1.92 -5.37 -2.63
CA PHE A 58 3.35 -5.05 -2.61
C PHE A 58 3.82 -4.56 -1.24
N LEU A 59 3.00 -3.79 -0.52
CA LEU A 59 3.33 -3.36 0.84
C LEU A 59 3.52 -4.55 1.78
N GLY A 60 2.69 -5.57 1.64
CA GLY A 60 2.86 -6.83 2.38
C GLY A 60 4.21 -7.48 2.09
N GLY A 61 4.61 -7.57 0.83
CA GLY A 61 5.92 -8.08 0.43
C GLY A 61 7.09 -7.28 1.01
N MET A 62 6.96 -5.95 1.07
CA MET A 62 7.95 -5.09 1.71
C MET A 62 8.05 -5.37 3.23
N TRP A 63 6.93 -5.52 3.93
CA TRP A 63 6.92 -5.88 5.35
C TRP A 63 7.50 -7.28 5.59
N TRP A 64 7.26 -8.22 4.68
CA TRP A 64 7.89 -9.54 4.70
C TRP A 64 9.42 -9.43 4.65
N GLY A 65 9.95 -8.63 3.71
CA GLY A 65 11.39 -8.38 3.60
C GLY A 65 11.98 -7.79 4.89
N LEU A 66 11.27 -6.85 5.53
CA LEU A 66 11.68 -6.30 6.83
C LEU A 66 11.66 -7.37 7.93
N ALA A 67 10.67 -8.27 7.96
CA ALA A 67 10.60 -9.36 8.93
C ALA A 67 11.82 -10.29 8.85
N VAL A 68 12.22 -10.67 7.64
CA VAL A 68 13.37 -11.56 7.40
C VAL A 68 14.69 -10.92 7.86
N THR A 69 14.82 -9.59 7.77
CA THR A 69 16.05 -8.89 8.19
C THR A 69 16.08 -8.57 9.69
N THR A 70 14.96 -8.76 10.39
CA THR A 70 14.87 -8.47 11.83
C THR A 70 15.46 -9.64 12.65
N ARG A 71 16.52 -9.36 13.37
CA ARG A 71 17.32 -10.34 14.11
C ARG A 71 16.79 -10.72 15.50
N ASN A 72 15.55 -10.36 15.87
CA ASN A 72 15.03 -10.51 17.24
C ASN A 72 13.87 -11.49 17.35
N ASN A 73 13.97 -12.31 18.39
CA ASN A 73 12.97 -13.17 19.05
C ASN A 73 11.76 -13.62 18.22
N ASP A 74 11.59 -14.92 18.11
CA ASP A 74 10.58 -15.63 17.30
C ASP A 74 9.14 -15.10 17.39
N THR A 75 8.70 -14.61 18.54
CA THR A 75 7.33 -14.09 18.73
C THR A 75 7.09 -12.74 18.06
N ALA A 76 8.07 -11.85 18.06
CA ALA A 76 7.95 -10.56 17.37
C ALA A 76 7.98 -10.72 15.84
N ALA A 77 8.79 -11.66 15.34
CA ALA A 77 8.85 -11.99 13.92
C ALA A 77 7.52 -12.57 13.41
N ASN A 78 6.87 -13.46 14.16
CA ASN A 78 5.59 -14.07 13.80
C ASN A 78 4.49 -13.02 13.56
N GLY A 79 4.42 -11.98 14.40
CA GLY A 79 3.47 -10.88 14.22
C GLY A 79 3.73 -10.08 12.95
N ILE A 80 5.00 -9.88 12.56
CA ILE A 80 5.35 -9.16 11.33
C ILE A 80 4.99 -9.99 10.10
N PHE A 81 5.21 -11.30 10.10
CA PHE A 81 4.81 -12.17 9.00
C PHE A 81 3.29 -12.21 8.82
N ALA A 82 2.52 -12.28 9.91
CA ALA A 82 1.06 -12.19 9.85
C ALA A 82 0.59 -10.86 9.24
N LEU A 83 1.18 -9.74 9.68
CA LEU A 83 0.89 -8.42 9.11
C LEU A 83 1.28 -8.36 7.62
N ALA A 84 2.38 -8.98 7.22
CA ALA A 84 2.87 -8.97 5.84
C ALA A 84 1.96 -9.72 4.85
N VAL A 85 1.28 -10.77 5.30
CA VAL A 85 0.33 -11.53 4.47
C VAL A 85 -1.03 -10.83 4.35
N ALA A 86 -1.42 -10.04 5.36
CA ALA A 86 -2.73 -9.42 5.44
C ALA A 86 -3.11 -8.57 4.21
N PRO A 87 -2.24 -7.72 3.62
CA PRO A 87 -2.60 -6.93 2.45
C PRO A 87 -3.04 -7.75 1.24
N SER A 88 -2.35 -8.87 0.97
CA SER A 88 -2.71 -9.75 -0.15
C SER A 88 -4.04 -10.45 0.07
N LEU A 89 -4.30 -10.92 1.29
CA LEU A 89 -5.58 -11.55 1.64
C LEU A 89 -6.73 -10.54 1.62
N LEU A 90 -6.52 -9.34 2.15
CA LEU A 90 -7.53 -8.28 2.11
C LEU A 90 -7.81 -7.83 0.66
N SER A 91 -6.78 -7.73 -0.19
CA SER A 91 -6.97 -7.47 -1.63
C SER A 91 -7.83 -8.56 -2.28
N LEU A 92 -7.58 -9.83 -1.96
CA LEU A 92 -8.39 -10.95 -2.46
C LEU A 92 -9.84 -10.84 -1.96
N VAL A 93 -10.06 -10.55 -0.68
CA VAL A 93 -11.40 -10.40 -0.11
C VAL A 93 -12.18 -9.28 -0.82
N THR A 94 -11.53 -8.14 -1.12
CA THR A 94 -12.19 -7.05 -1.86
C THR A 94 -12.44 -7.40 -3.33
N TYR A 95 -11.82 -8.44 -3.88
CA TYR A 95 -12.02 -8.92 -5.24
C TYR A 95 -13.18 -9.94 -5.36
N LEU A 96 -13.53 -10.64 -4.26
CA LEU A 96 -14.58 -11.66 -4.26
C LEU A 96 -15.94 -11.18 -4.77
N PRO A 97 -16.42 -9.94 -4.48
CA PRO A 97 -17.69 -9.45 -5.01
C PRO A 97 -17.78 -9.56 -6.54
N TRP A 98 -16.68 -9.23 -7.25
CA TRP A 98 -16.65 -9.38 -8.70
C TRP A 98 -16.73 -10.84 -9.16
N ILE A 99 -16.07 -11.77 -8.46
CA ILE A 99 -16.10 -13.20 -8.78
C ILE A 99 -17.51 -13.76 -8.65
N TRP A 100 -18.25 -13.29 -7.66
CA TRP A 100 -19.63 -13.77 -7.37
C TRP A 100 -20.74 -12.97 -8.09
N GLY A 101 -20.35 -11.97 -8.91
CA GLY A 101 -21.32 -11.15 -9.63
C GLY A 101 -22.11 -10.18 -8.72
N TRP A 102 -21.54 -9.79 -7.57
CA TRP A 102 -22.11 -8.78 -6.68
C TRP A 102 -21.74 -7.38 -7.16
N GLU A 103 -22.25 -6.35 -6.44
CA GLU A 103 -21.90 -4.97 -6.73
C GLU A 103 -20.37 -4.77 -6.71
N TRP A 104 -19.84 -4.31 -7.83
CA TRP A 104 -18.43 -4.03 -8.04
C TRP A 104 -18.31 -2.93 -9.11
N PRO A 105 -17.32 -2.02 -9.08
CA PRO A 105 -16.16 -1.97 -8.18
C PRO A 105 -16.31 -1.04 -6.96
N GLY A 106 -17.43 -0.34 -6.78
CA GLY A 106 -17.62 0.71 -5.78
C GLY A 106 -17.26 0.29 -4.36
N PRO A 107 -17.95 -0.69 -3.76
CA PRO A 107 -17.63 -1.15 -2.40
C PRO A 107 -16.20 -1.68 -2.27
N SER A 108 -15.70 -2.36 -3.30
CA SER A 108 -14.33 -2.91 -3.33
C SER A 108 -13.28 -1.81 -3.35
N LEU A 109 -13.47 -0.77 -4.16
CA LEU A 109 -12.60 0.42 -4.17
C LEU A 109 -12.64 1.16 -2.84
N ALA A 110 -13.81 1.28 -2.21
CA ALA A 110 -13.96 1.95 -0.92
C ALA A 110 -13.15 1.23 0.17
N TRP A 111 -13.30 -0.07 0.32
CA TRP A 111 -12.54 -0.85 1.29
C TRP A 111 -11.05 -0.82 1.01
N LEU A 112 -10.65 -0.99 -0.25
CA LEU A 112 -9.24 -0.98 -0.63
C LEU A 112 -8.60 0.40 -0.38
N GLY A 113 -9.32 1.48 -0.66
CA GLY A 113 -8.89 2.85 -0.36
C GLY A 113 -8.69 3.08 1.15
N ILE A 114 -9.62 2.59 1.99
CA ILE A 114 -9.49 2.63 3.45
C ILE A 114 -8.25 1.86 3.91
N PHE A 115 -8.04 0.64 3.42
CA PHE A 115 -6.89 -0.18 3.78
C PHE A 115 -5.56 0.49 3.38
N LEU A 116 -5.51 1.10 2.20
CA LEU A 116 -4.34 1.87 1.75
C LEU A 116 -4.07 3.07 2.66
N MET A 117 -5.10 3.82 3.06
CA MET A 117 -4.95 4.96 3.98
C MET A 117 -4.49 4.53 5.38
N LEU A 118 -4.92 3.35 5.83
CA LEU A 118 -4.53 2.81 7.14
C LEU A 118 -3.17 2.09 7.11
N SER A 119 -2.65 1.74 5.94
CA SER A 119 -1.39 0.99 5.81
C SER A 119 -0.17 1.63 6.52
N PRO A 120 -0.02 2.98 6.65
CA PRO A 120 1.06 3.57 7.42
C PRO A 120 1.03 3.23 8.92
N LEU A 121 -0.10 2.78 9.45
CA LEU A 121 -0.18 2.30 10.83
C LEU A 121 0.63 1.00 11.00
N GLY A 122 0.63 0.14 9.97
CA GLY A 122 1.51 -1.04 9.91
C GLY A 122 2.99 -0.64 9.91
N ASP A 123 3.37 0.36 9.09
CA ASP A 123 4.74 0.88 9.08
C ASP A 123 5.12 1.50 10.45
N ARG A 124 4.19 2.21 11.10
CA ARG A 124 4.42 2.77 12.43
C ARG A 124 4.63 1.66 13.48
N TRP A 125 3.84 0.61 13.43
CA TRP A 125 4.03 -0.55 14.31
C TRP A 125 5.36 -1.24 14.04
N LEU A 126 5.78 -1.37 12.77
CA LEU A 126 7.08 -1.91 12.38
C LEU A 126 8.24 -1.02 12.83
N SER A 127 8.08 0.31 12.81
CA SER A 127 9.14 1.25 13.21
C SER A 127 9.55 1.11 14.67
N SER A 128 8.71 0.53 15.52
CA SER A 128 9.05 0.20 16.90
C SER A 128 9.87 -1.10 17.05
N ARG A 129 10.04 -1.86 15.97
CA ARG A 129 10.69 -3.18 15.93
C ARG A 129 11.84 -3.27 14.95
N CYS A 130 11.81 -2.46 13.91
CA CYS A 130 12.80 -2.43 12.83
C CYS A 130 13.32 -1.01 12.64
N ALA A 131 14.61 -0.86 12.36
CA ALA A 131 15.19 0.43 12.02
C ALA A 131 14.75 0.84 10.61
N LEU A 132 13.89 1.86 10.50
CA LEU A 132 13.46 2.42 9.23
C LEU A 132 14.28 3.66 8.87
N PRO A 133 14.55 3.93 7.57
CA PRO A 133 15.30 5.10 7.12
C PRO A 133 14.63 6.41 7.55
N LEU A 134 15.45 7.47 7.75
CA LEU A 134 14.94 8.80 8.04
C LEU A 134 14.07 9.32 6.88
N GLY A 135 12.88 9.83 7.20
CA GLY A 135 11.92 10.34 6.21
C GLY A 135 10.94 9.29 5.68
N TRP A 136 11.14 7.99 5.99
CA TRP A 136 10.25 6.91 5.58
C TRP A 136 8.78 7.19 5.90
N MET A 137 8.45 7.45 7.16
CA MET A 137 7.07 7.67 7.59
C MET A 137 6.41 8.85 6.88
N LYS A 138 7.17 9.94 6.65
CA LYS A 138 6.66 11.11 5.92
C LYS A 138 6.29 10.76 4.47
N LEU A 139 7.13 9.98 3.80
CA LEU A 139 6.86 9.50 2.44
C LEU A 139 5.64 8.56 2.45
N ARG A 140 5.60 7.59 3.35
CA ARG A 140 4.51 6.61 3.45
C ARG A 140 3.14 7.27 3.65
N TRP A 141 3.02 8.21 4.59
CA TRP A 141 1.77 8.94 4.80
C TRP A 141 1.32 9.67 3.53
N ARG A 142 2.22 10.37 2.85
CA ARG A 142 1.88 11.10 1.62
C ARG A 142 1.40 10.17 0.51
N LEU A 143 2.11 9.06 0.28
CA LEU A 143 1.74 8.09 -0.74
C LEU A 143 0.43 7.37 -0.42
N SER A 144 0.21 7.01 0.83
CA SER A 144 -1.01 6.33 1.27
C SER A 144 -2.24 7.25 1.21
N ILE A 145 -2.10 8.52 1.57
CA ILE A 145 -3.18 9.51 1.41
C ILE A 145 -3.43 9.78 -0.08
N GLY A 146 -2.39 9.92 -0.89
CA GLY A 146 -2.52 10.15 -2.33
C GLY A 146 -3.23 8.98 -3.02
N LEU A 147 -2.71 7.76 -2.85
CA LEU A 147 -3.27 6.58 -3.50
C LEU A 147 -4.63 6.19 -2.91
N GLY A 148 -4.71 6.05 -1.59
CA GLY A 148 -5.94 5.66 -0.90
C GLY A 148 -7.06 6.69 -1.07
N GLY A 149 -6.73 7.98 -0.99
CA GLY A 149 -7.69 9.07 -1.21
C GLY A 149 -8.25 9.09 -2.63
N THR A 150 -7.38 8.91 -3.65
CA THR A 150 -7.82 8.81 -5.05
C THR A 150 -8.68 7.55 -5.27
N THR A 151 -8.31 6.42 -4.65
CA THR A 151 -9.10 5.18 -4.72
C THR A 151 -10.48 5.34 -4.09
N LEU A 152 -10.58 6.00 -2.92
CA LEU A 152 -11.86 6.33 -2.28
C LEU A 152 -12.69 7.31 -3.13
N PHE A 153 -12.05 8.32 -3.70
CA PHE A 153 -12.73 9.25 -4.61
C PHE A 153 -13.36 8.50 -5.78
N LEU A 154 -12.64 7.57 -6.39
CA LEU A 154 -13.14 6.79 -7.53
C LEU A 154 -14.28 5.83 -7.15
N ALA A 155 -14.35 5.37 -5.91
CA ALA A 155 -15.47 4.56 -5.42
C ALA A 155 -16.81 5.29 -5.52
N ALA A 156 -16.82 6.63 -5.46
CA ALA A 156 -18.03 7.44 -5.60
C ALA A 156 -18.53 7.55 -7.05
N PHE A 157 -17.74 7.13 -8.03
CA PHE A 157 -18.08 7.11 -9.45
C PHE A 157 -18.36 5.71 -10.00
N ALA A 158 -18.39 4.72 -9.12
CA ALA A 158 -18.58 3.31 -9.49
C ALA A 158 -20.05 2.91 -9.59
#